data_ea28358b858d749d317ce6e4999aa961
#
_entry.id   ea28358b858d749d317ce6e4999aa961
#
_cell.length_a   1.000
_cell.length_b   1.000
_cell.length_c   1.000
_cell.angle_alpha   90.00
_cell.angle_beta   90.00
_cell.angle_gamma   90.00
#
_symmetry.space_group_name_H-M   'P 1'
#
loop_
_entity.id
_entity.type
_entity.pdbx_description
1 polymer ?
#
loop_
_entity_poly.entity_id
_entity_poly.type
_entity_poly.pdbx_seq_one_letter_code
_entity_poly.pdbx_strand_id
1 'polypeptide(L)'
;MPHHTEQAAPPHRDYQPLIAEALAATGILPTIDDCRRLNGDLRAAIGGLAERIRLQQDRTPREAAAWQRCEEALLAAQAALFGDLGLGLRSAALHVRTLGEALSGLALAAEA
;
A
#
# COMPACT_ATOMS: atom_id res chain seq x y z
N MET A 1 -17.85 24.07 -5.60
CA MET A 1 -17.36 23.33 -5.56
C MET A 1 -16.86 22.50 -5.60
N PRO A 2 -16.66 22.52 -5.91
CA PRO A 2 -16.23 21.67 -6.19
C PRO A 2 -15.67 20.75 -6.00
N HIS A 3 -15.57 20.23 -5.98
CA HIS A 3 -15.17 19.43 -5.73
C HIS A 3 -14.56 18.68 -6.10
N HIS A 4 -14.44 18.44 -6.50
CA HIS A 4 -13.98 17.71 -7.14
C HIS A 4 -12.76 17.57 -7.64
N THR A 5 -12.48 18.08 -7.88
CA THR A 5 -11.14 18.28 -8.33
C THR A 5 -10.14 17.38 -7.68
N GLU A 6 -10.37 16.97 -6.54
CA GLU A 6 -9.45 16.07 -5.87
C GLU A 6 -9.31 14.76 -6.57
N GLN A 7 -10.22 14.44 -7.45
CA GLN A 7 -10.07 13.20 -8.19
C GLN A 7 -8.92 13.22 -9.16
N ALA A 8 -8.38 14.37 -9.47
CA ALA A 8 -7.28 14.47 -10.41
C ALA A 8 -5.97 13.96 -9.83
N ALA A 9 -5.86 13.83 -8.52
CA ALA A 9 -4.60 13.41 -7.91
C ALA A 9 -4.30 11.95 -8.21
N PRO A 10 -3.04 11.62 -8.60
CA PRO A 10 -2.65 10.22 -8.74
C PRO A 10 -2.74 9.49 -7.40
N PRO A 11 -3.04 8.18 -7.40
CA PRO A 11 -3.17 7.43 -6.14
C PRO A 11 -1.96 7.52 -5.24
N HIS A 12 -0.73 7.48 -5.79
CA HIS A 12 0.46 7.52 -4.95
C HIS A 12 0.59 8.82 -4.18
N ARG A 13 0.03 9.93 -4.70
CA ARG A 13 0.05 11.19 -3.97
C ARG A 13 -0.81 11.11 -2.72
N ASP A 14 -1.98 10.46 -2.82
CA ASP A 14 -2.89 10.32 -1.70
C ASP A 14 -2.28 9.50 -0.58
N TYR A 15 -1.48 8.50 -0.94
CA TYR A 15 -0.90 7.58 0.02
C TYR A 15 0.54 7.91 0.39
N GLN A 16 1.14 8.92 -0.26
CA GLN A 16 2.55 9.22 -0.07
C GLN A 16 2.93 9.47 1.40
N PRO A 17 2.18 10.27 2.17
CA PRO A 17 2.56 10.46 3.57
C PRO A 17 2.53 9.18 4.38
N LEU A 18 1.55 8.31 4.12
CA LEU A 18 1.42 7.04 4.83
C LEU A 18 2.57 6.10 4.45
N ILE A 19 2.90 6.02 3.16
CA ILE A 19 4.01 5.23 2.68
C ILE A 19 5.31 5.71 3.29
N ALA A 20 5.53 7.02 3.29
CA ALA A 20 6.77 7.60 3.82
C ALA A 20 6.93 7.28 5.31
N GLU A 21 5.86 7.40 6.08
CA GLU A 21 5.91 7.09 7.51
C GLU A 21 6.21 5.61 7.72
N ALA A 22 5.59 4.74 6.93
CA ALA A 22 5.80 3.29 7.04
C ALA A 22 7.22 2.90 6.68
N LEU A 23 7.77 3.46 5.61
CA LEU A 23 9.14 3.14 5.17
C LEU A 23 10.18 3.63 6.16
N ALA A 24 9.88 4.70 6.90
CA ALA A 24 10.78 5.25 7.90
C ALA A 24 10.74 4.48 9.23
N ALA A 25 9.79 3.55 9.40
CA ALA A 25 9.55 2.90 10.69
C ALA A 25 10.75 2.11 11.20
N THR A 26 11.59 1.57 10.31
CA THR A 26 12.76 0.80 10.71
C THR A 26 13.99 1.67 10.92
N GLY A 27 13.92 2.97 10.63
CA GLY A 27 15.00 3.90 10.90
C GLY A 27 14.95 4.37 12.35
N ILE A 28 14.08 5.34 12.63
CA ILE A 28 13.81 5.75 14.00
C ILE A 28 12.54 5.01 14.40
N LEU A 29 12.67 4.08 15.36
CA LEU A 29 11.56 3.21 15.72
C LEU A 29 10.38 4.02 16.28
N PRO A 30 9.17 3.80 15.74
CA PRO A 30 7.97 4.42 16.27
C PRO A 30 7.54 3.74 17.57
N THR A 31 6.55 4.31 18.25
CA THR A 31 5.96 3.65 19.42
C THR A 31 5.11 2.47 18.94
N ILE A 32 4.78 1.59 19.90
CA ILE A 32 3.90 0.47 19.56
C ILE A 32 2.51 0.96 19.15
N ASP A 33 2.04 2.05 19.73
CA ASP A 33 0.76 2.63 19.33
C ASP A 33 0.81 3.19 17.91
N ASP A 34 1.94 3.81 17.54
CA ASP A 34 2.14 4.25 16.16
C ASP A 34 2.11 3.06 15.20
N CYS A 35 2.75 1.95 15.58
CA CYS A 35 2.76 0.75 14.75
C CYS A 35 1.35 0.19 14.57
N ARG A 36 0.54 0.20 15.64
CA ARG A 36 -0.84 -0.27 15.56
C ARG A 36 -1.67 0.62 14.64
N ARG A 37 -1.52 1.93 14.79
CA ARG A 37 -2.24 2.87 13.94
C ARG A 37 -1.83 2.70 12.48
N LEU A 38 -0.53 2.65 12.22
CA LEU A 38 -0.01 2.46 10.88
C LEU A 38 -0.49 1.14 10.27
N ASN A 39 -0.48 0.07 11.05
CA ASN A 39 -0.95 -1.23 10.58
C ASN A 39 -2.41 -1.14 10.10
N GLY A 40 -3.27 -0.50 10.89
CA GLY A 40 -4.67 -0.32 10.51
C GLY A 40 -4.84 0.54 9.28
N ASP A 41 -4.16 1.69 9.24
CA ASP A 41 -4.27 2.61 8.13
C ASP A 41 -3.73 2.00 6.83
N LEU A 42 -2.59 1.30 6.92
CA LEU A 42 -2.00 0.65 5.76
C LEU A 42 -2.87 -0.47 5.22
N ARG A 43 -3.45 -1.29 6.10
CA ARG A 43 -4.32 -2.38 5.66
C ARG A 43 -5.57 -1.85 4.96
N ALA A 44 -6.16 -0.78 5.49
CA ALA A 44 -7.31 -0.15 4.85
C ALA A 44 -6.96 0.40 3.48
N ALA A 45 -5.82 1.10 3.38
CA ALA A 45 -5.37 1.67 2.12
C ALA A 45 -5.07 0.58 1.10
N ILE A 46 -4.38 -0.49 1.51
CA ILE A 46 -4.05 -1.60 0.63
C ILE A 46 -5.35 -2.25 0.11
N GLY A 47 -6.33 -2.48 0.99
CA GLY A 47 -7.58 -3.09 0.59
C GLY A 47 -8.32 -2.28 -0.47
N GLY A 48 -8.43 -0.98 -0.25
CA GLY A 48 -9.11 -0.10 -1.20
C GLY A 48 -8.40 -0.02 -2.53
N LEU A 49 -7.07 0.13 -2.49
CA LEU A 49 -6.30 0.29 -3.72
C LEU A 49 -6.22 -1.03 -4.49
N ALA A 50 -6.11 -2.17 -3.78
CA ALA A 50 -6.10 -3.47 -4.43
C ALA A 50 -7.39 -3.71 -5.21
N GLU A 51 -8.51 -3.27 -4.66
CA GLU A 51 -9.79 -3.41 -5.36
C GLU A 51 -9.78 -2.63 -6.66
N ARG A 52 -9.28 -1.40 -6.62
CA ARG A 52 -9.17 -0.58 -7.84
C ARG A 52 -8.26 -1.23 -8.86
N ILE A 53 -7.17 -1.83 -8.42
CA ILE A 53 -6.21 -2.47 -9.32
C ILE A 53 -6.80 -3.73 -9.94
N ARG A 54 -7.60 -4.49 -9.19
CA ARG A 54 -8.30 -5.65 -9.78
C ARG A 54 -9.23 -5.22 -10.91
N LEU A 55 -9.96 -4.13 -10.71
CA LEU A 55 -10.84 -3.60 -11.76
C LEU A 55 -10.04 -3.13 -12.96
N GLN A 56 -8.92 -2.48 -12.73
CA GLN A 56 -8.03 -2.04 -13.80
C GLN A 56 -7.46 -3.23 -14.56
N GLN A 57 -7.05 -4.28 -13.85
CA GLN A 57 -6.50 -5.49 -14.44
C GLN A 57 -7.53 -6.18 -15.32
N ASP A 58 -8.79 -6.22 -14.88
CA ASP A 58 -9.86 -6.86 -15.64
C ASP A 58 -10.08 -6.18 -16.99
N ARG A 59 -9.72 -4.91 -17.10
CA ARG A 59 -9.87 -4.15 -18.35
C ARG A 59 -8.57 -4.08 -19.15
N THR A 60 -7.54 -4.77 -18.71
CA THR A 60 -6.22 -4.74 -19.34
C THR A 60 -5.98 -6.07 -20.05
N PRO A 61 -5.49 -6.05 -21.31
CA PRO A 61 -5.18 -7.31 -21.99
C PRO A 61 -4.15 -8.11 -21.22
N ARG A 62 -4.38 -9.41 -21.15
CA ARG A 62 -3.55 -10.29 -20.33
C ARG A 62 -2.10 -10.34 -20.79
N GLU A 63 -1.85 -10.07 -22.07
CA GLU A 63 -0.52 -10.07 -22.65
C GLU A 63 0.24 -8.78 -22.36
N ALA A 64 -0.45 -7.75 -21.88
CA ALA A 64 0.18 -6.45 -21.67
C ALA A 64 1.07 -6.46 -20.43
N ALA A 65 2.17 -5.73 -20.50
CA ALA A 65 3.05 -5.57 -19.33
C ALA A 65 2.31 -4.95 -18.16
N ALA A 66 1.34 -4.08 -18.43
CA ALA A 66 0.55 -3.46 -17.37
C ALA A 66 -0.25 -4.50 -16.58
N TRP A 67 -0.76 -5.53 -17.25
CA TRP A 67 -1.48 -6.61 -16.57
C TRP A 67 -0.55 -7.31 -15.59
N GLN A 68 0.67 -7.61 -16.03
CA GLN A 68 1.64 -8.30 -15.20
C GLN A 68 2.05 -7.46 -14.01
N ARG A 69 2.20 -6.14 -14.20
CA ARG A 69 2.52 -5.25 -13.07
C ARG A 69 1.39 -5.24 -12.03
N CYS A 70 0.14 -5.24 -12.48
CA CYS A 70 -0.99 -5.34 -11.56
C CYS A 70 -0.95 -6.65 -10.79
N GLU A 71 -0.69 -7.74 -11.49
CA GLU A 71 -0.64 -9.07 -10.87
C GLU A 71 0.44 -9.15 -9.80
N GLU A 72 1.63 -8.66 -10.11
CA GLU A 72 2.74 -8.69 -9.17
C GLU A 72 2.45 -7.84 -7.94
N ALA A 73 1.86 -6.65 -8.15
CA ALA A 73 1.53 -5.78 -7.03
C ALA A 73 0.45 -6.39 -6.13
N LEU A 74 -0.56 -7.04 -6.73
CA LEU A 74 -1.61 -7.68 -5.97
C LEU A 74 -1.09 -8.86 -5.17
N LEU A 75 -0.18 -9.64 -5.74
CA LEU A 75 0.41 -10.78 -5.03
C LEU A 75 1.28 -10.32 -3.87
N ALA A 76 2.06 -9.25 -4.07
CA ALA A 76 2.89 -8.69 -3.00
C ALA A 76 2.01 -8.15 -1.87
N ALA A 77 0.90 -7.48 -2.22
CA ALA A 77 -0.01 -6.96 -1.22
C ALA A 77 -0.66 -8.10 -0.41
N GLN A 78 -1.07 -9.15 -1.09
CA GLN A 78 -1.66 -10.29 -0.42
C GLN A 78 -0.68 -10.94 0.56
N ALA A 79 0.57 -11.11 0.13
CA ALA A 79 1.60 -11.67 1.00
C ALA A 79 1.84 -10.79 2.22
N ALA A 80 1.88 -9.47 2.03
CA ALA A 80 2.10 -8.54 3.15
C ALA A 80 0.94 -8.60 4.16
N LEU A 81 -0.29 -8.77 3.68
CA LEU A 81 -1.47 -8.82 4.55
C LEU A 81 -1.53 -10.08 5.41
N PHE A 82 -0.82 -11.13 5.04
CA PHE A 82 -0.75 -12.34 5.86
C PHE A 82 0.10 -12.15 7.11
N GLY A 83 1.00 -11.17 7.14
CA GLY A 83 1.81 -10.90 8.31
C GLY A 83 1.03 -10.19 9.39
N ASP A 84 1.65 -10.04 10.57
CA ASP A 84 1.07 -9.27 11.65
C ASP A 84 2.20 -8.51 12.38
N LEU A 85 1.83 -7.74 13.40
CA LEU A 85 2.79 -6.91 14.12
C LEU A 85 3.81 -7.70 14.91
N GLY A 86 3.51 -8.97 15.25
CA GLY A 86 4.41 -9.77 16.06
C GLY A 86 4.43 -9.31 17.50
N LEU A 87 5.45 -9.75 18.25
CA LEU A 87 5.49 -9.59 19.70
C LEU A 87 6.41 -8.48 20.18
N GLY A 88 7.13 -7.81 19.31
CA GLY A 88 8.07 -6.77 19.73
C GLY A 88 7.99 -5.56 18.83
N LEU A 89 8.56 -4.45 19.32
CA LEU A 89 8.54 -3.21 18.56
C LEU A 89 9.32 -3.34 17.25
N ARG A 90 10.45 -4.05 17.28
CA ARG A 90 11.25 -4.21 16.08
C ARG A 90 10.50 -5.02 15.00
N SER A 91 9.83 -6.10 15.38
CA SER A 91 9.06 -6.87 14.43
C SER A 91 7.83 -6.11 13.94
N ALA A 92 7.21 -5.32 14.83
CA ALA A 92 6.09 -4.46 14.45
C ALA A 92 6.51 -3.41 13.43
N ALA A 93 7.66 -2.78 13.64
CA ALA A 93 8.20 -1.77 12.74
C ALA A 93 8.53 -2.39 11.38
N LEU A 94 9.11 -3.59 11.39
CA LEU A 94 9.44 -4.28 10.15
C LEU A 94 8.17 -4.63 9.36
N HIS A 95 7.14 -5.09 10.06
CA HIS A 95 5.86 -5.42 9.41
C HIS A 95 5.21 -4.18 8.80
N VAL A 96 5.23 -3.06 9.52
CA VAL A 96 4.70 -1.79 9.01
C VAL A 96 5.44 -1.38 7.75
N ARG A 97 6.77 -1.52 7.73
CA ARG A 97 7.55 -1.22 6.53
C ARG A 97 7.15 -2.12 5.37
N THR A 98 6.96 -3.42 5.62
CA THR A 98 6.53 -4.35 4.57
C THR A 98 5.20 -3.95 3.98
N LEU A 99 4.23 -3.55 4.82
CA LEU A 99 2.96 -3.06 4.34
C LEU A 99 3.12 -1.78 3.50
N GLY A 100 4.01 -0.89 3.93
CA GLY A 100 4.29 0.35 3.20
C GLY A 100 4.88 0.07 1.82
N GLU A 101 5.79 -0.90 1.72
CA GLU A 101 6.36 -1.30 0.44
C GLU A 101 5.29 -1.87 -0.48
N ALA A 102 4.37 -2.67 0.05
CA ALA A 102 3.29 -3.25 -0.73
C ALA A 102 2.34 -2.15 -1.22
N LEU A 103 2.01 -1.19 -0.37
CA LEU A 103 1.15 -0.07 -0.76
C LEU A 103 1.82 0.76 -1.85
N SER A 104 3.13 1.00 -1.73
CA SER A 104 3.88 1.73 -2.75
C SER A 104 3.80 1.01 -4.10
N GLY A 105 3.95 -0.32 -4.10
CA GLY A 105 3.85 -1.10 -5.33
C GLY A 105 2.47 -1.01 -5.97
N LEU A 106 1.42 -1.06 -5.15
CA LEU A 106 0.05 -0.91 -5.65
C LEU A 106 -0.16 0.48 -6.25
N ALA A 107 0.34 1.51 -5.59
CA ALA A 107 0.18 2.88 -6.07
C ALA A 107 0.87 3.09 -7.41
N LEU A 108 2.06 2.51 -7.59
CA LEU A 108 2.76 2.58 -8.87
C LEU A 108 2.02 1.82 -9.96
N ALA A 109 1.47 0.64 -9.65
CA ALA A 109 0.71 -0.14 -10.62
C ALA A 109 -0.56 0.60 -11.04
N ALA A 110 -1.18 1.33 -10.13
CA ALA A 110 -2.39 2.08 -10.42
C ALA A 110 -2.17 3.21 -11.43
N GLU A 111 -0.93 3.68 -11.55
CA GLU A 111 -0.60 4.76 -12.48
C GLU A 111 -0.25 4.25 -13.87
N ALA A 112 0.01 2.99 -14.00
CA ALA A 112 0.52 2.42 -15.26
C ALA A 112 -0.57 2.26 -16.36
#